data_09390f9a2f588932771c1c147b741182
#
_entry.id   09390f9a2f588932771c1c147b741182
#
_cell.length_a   1.000
_cell.length_b   1.000
_cell.length_c   1.000
_cell.angle_alpha   90.00
_cell.angle_beta   90.00
_cell.angle_gamma   90.00
#
_symmetry.space_group_name_H-M   'P 1'
#
loop_
_entity.id
_entity.type
_entity.pdbx_description
1 polymer ?
#
loop_
_entity_poly.entity_id
_entity_poly.type
_entity_poly.pdbx_seq_one_letter_code
_entity_poly.pdbx_strand_id
1 'polypeptide(L)'
;MGKLAITGGKAVRRRPFASWPVYTQEEIRAVQKVMKSRNWGGYPFPNKFATAFGNKFARFHGAKYGLAVANGTIALEIALKAIGIQPGDEVIVPAYTWEGTVGPILLLNAVPVFVDVDPDTYCLDARLIEKVLTPRTRAILPVHLALRFADMDEILRIARARKLAVIEDCAHAHGGKWRNKGAGASGDLGCFSFQSSKLMTAGEGGGVITSNLEYYERAQSYTNCGRASATDKFRHRLIGFNYRITDFQAAILEAQLKRLPRQAKIRQANMDHVAKRLSGTPGLGFLKRDPRQTRVAAYQFVFKYSPEHFQIPRAAFLGALETEGIPCDGLFYEPVYRSALFPVDPQEYPALSWGRPEPINLRELYHCPVSERAAYVESVWLPHHIFLGGRKDADDIADAILKVCENVGELRGLKHPAIETKSMSRAERPRVEKRQY
;
A
#
# COMPACT_ATOMS: atom_id res chain seq x y z
N MET A 1 -10.24 2.27 34.09
CA MET A 1 -11.49 2.34 33.27
C MET A 1 -12.41 1.18 33.63
N GLY A 2 -13.71 1.20 33.22
CA GLY A 2 -14.66 0.14 33.58
C GLY A 2 -14.37 -1.20 32.84
N LYS A 3 -15.12 -2.26 33.20
CA LYS A 3 -15.06 -3.62 32.65
C LYS A 3 -15.06 -3.65 31.13
N LEU A 4 -14.32 -4.61 30.51
CA LEU A 4 -14.27 -4.78 29.04
C LEU A 4 -15.62 -5.16 28.46
N ALA A 5 -15.93 -4.69 27.27
CA ALA A 5 -17.17 -5.03 26.56
C ALA A 5 -17.28 -6.54 26.28
N ILE A 6 -16.19 -7.19 25.91
CA ILE A 6 -16.11 -8.63 25.65
C ILE A 6 -16.46 -9.48 26.90
N THR A 7 -16.29 -8.95 28.09
CA THR A 7 -16.63 -9.60 29.38
C THR A 7 -17.92 -9.07 30.00
N GLY A 8 -18.73 -8.33 29.22
CA GLY A 8 -20.05 -7.82 29.62
C GLY A 8 -20.06 -6.37 30.14
N GLY A 9 -18.96 -5.62 29.94
CA GLY A 9 -18.93 -4.19 30.18
C GLY A 9 -19.59 -3.37 29.05
N LYS A 10 -19.53 -2.05 29.15
CA LYS A 10 -20.05 -1.13 28.14
C LYS A 10 -18.94 -0.79 27.14
N ALA A 11 -19.19 -0.98 25.85
CA ALA A 11 -18.24 -0.58 24.82
C ALA A 11 -17.95 0.92 24.84
N VAL A 12 -16.71 1.30 24.59
CA VAL A 12 -16.29 2.70 24.49
C VAL A 12 -17.00 3.40 23.33
N ARG A 13 -17.15 2.69 22.21
CA ARG A 13 -17.78 3.24 21.02
C ARG A 13 -18.92 2.34 20.52
N ARG A 14 -20.08 2.94 20.24
CA ARG A 14 -21.24 2.26 19.64
C ARG A 14 -21.70 2.89 18.32
N ARG A 15 -21.25 4.13 18.06
CA ARG A 15 -21.57 4.83 16.80
C ARG A 15 -20.60 4.43 15.69
N PRO A 16 -21.03 4.36 14.42
CA PRO A 16 -20.14 4.05 13.33
C PRO A 16 -19.09 5.15 13.13
N PHE A 17 -17.95 4.80 12.59
CA PHE A 17 -16.97 5.73 12.05
C PHE A 17 -17.41 6.25 10.67
N ALA A 18 -16.68 7.25 10.16
CA ALA A 18 -16.89 7.76 8.82
C ALA A 18 -16.83 6.63 7.78
N SER A 19 -17.81 6.59 6.90
CA SER A 19 -17.82 5.63 5.80
C SER A 19 -16.71 5.91 4.78
N TRP A 20 -16.19 4.87 4.17
CA TRP A 20 -15.24 4.95 3.08
C TRP A 20 -15.68 4.06 1.90
N PRO A 21 -15.56 4.50 0.65
CA PRO A 21 -15.07 5.82 0.19
C PRO A 21 -16.01 6.98 0.50
N VAL A 22 -15.41 8.17 0.72
CA VAL A 22 -16.17 9.42 0.80
C VAL A 22 -16.39 9.95 -0.62
N TYR A 23 -17.64 10.26 -0.95
CA TYR A 23 -18.00 10.94 -2.19
C TYR A 23 -18.82 12.21 -1.92
N THR A 24 -18.89 13.09 -2.90
CA THR A 24 -19.66 14.32 -2.88
C THR A 24 -20.33 14.53 -4.23
N GLN A 25 -21.05 15.62 -4.38
CA GLN A 25 -21.60 16.03 -5.68
C GLN A 25 -20.53 16.28 -6.76
N GLU A 26 -19.26 16.44 -6.36
CA GLU A 26 -18.17 16.61 -7.34
C GLU A 26 -17.94 15.32 -8.14
N GLU A 27 -17.90 14.14 -7.52
CA GLU A 27 -17.76 12.87 -8.21
C GLU A 27 -18.97 12.57 -9.10
N ILE A 28 -20.18 12.84 -8.61
CA ILE A 28 -21.41 12.63 -9.38
C ILE A 28 -21.38 13.50 -10.66
N ARG A 29 -21.05 14.78 -10.53
CA ARG A 29 -20.92 15.70 -11.68
C ARG A 29 -19.79 15.29 -12.62
N ALA A 30 -18.67 14.80 -12.09
CA ALA A 30 -17.55 14.34 -12.89
C ALA A 30 -17.93 13.13 -13.76
N VAL A 31 -18.61 12.13 -13.18
CA VAL A 31 -19.13 10.96 -13.91
C VAL A 31 -20.16 11.36 -14.96
N GLN A 32 -21.11 12.25 -14.60
CA GLN A 32 -22.10 12.78 -15.55
C GLN A 32 -21.46 13.51 -16.75
N LYS A 33 -20.35 14.24 -16.50
CA LYS A 33 -19.60 14.91 -17.56
C LYS A 33 -18.98 13.92 -18.53
N VAL A 34 -18.39 12.82 -18.01
CA VAL A 34 -17.85 11.73 -18.85
C VAL A 34 -18.98 11.09 -19.66
N MET A 35 -20.09 10.74 -19.01
CA MET A 35 -21.25 10.16 -19.68
C MET A 35 -21.72 11.01 -20.86
N LYS A 36 -21.93 12.30 -20.64
CA LYS A 36 -22.39 13.26 -21.66
C LYS A 36 -21.36 13.48 -22.78
N SER A 37 -20.06 13.33 -22.49
CA SER A 37 -19.01 13.53 -23.48
C SER A 37 -18.95 12.41 -24.53
N ARG A 38 -19.55 11.27 -24.28
CA ARG A 38 -19.42 10.02 -25.06
C ARG A 38 -17.99 9.53 -25.26
N ASN A 39 -17.01 10.15 -24.56
CA ASN A 39 -15.62 9.69 -24.50
C ASN A 39 -15.41 8.99 -23.14
N TRP A 40 -15.64 7.67 -23.14
CA TRP A 40 -15.66 6.86 -21.92
C TRP A 40 -14.34 6.15 -21.65
N GLY A 41 -13.42 6.18 -22.61
CA GLY A 41 -12.14 5.52 -22.54
C GLY A 41 -11.88 4.65 -23.78
N GLY A 42 -10.77 3.95 -23.79
CA GLY A 42 -10.38 3.05 -24.87
C GLY A 42 -9.60 3.77 -25.97
N TYR A 43 -9.97 3.54 -27.23
CA TYR A 43 -9.38 4.20 -28.39
C TYR A 43 -10.26 5.37 -28.85
N PRO A 44 -9.70 6.52 -29.31
CA PRO A 44 -8.28 6.86 -29.38
C PRO A 44 -7.65 7.11 -28.01
N PHE A 45 -6.37 6.72 -27.87
CA PHE A 45 -5.59 6.93 -26.68
C PHE A 45 -4.55 8.05 -26.95
N PRO A 46 -4.16 8.89 -25.96
CA PRO A 46 -4.68 8.96 -24.61
C PRO A 46 -6.07 9.60 -24.50
N ASN A 47 -6.85 9.11 -23.51
CA ASN A 47 -8.16 9.65 -23.24
C ASN A 47 -8.08 10.98 -22.50
N LYS A 48 -9.06 11.87 -22.72
CA LYS A 48 -9.04 13.24 -22.21
C LYS A 48 -8.95 13.31 -20.69
N PHE A 49 -9.81 12.57 -19.98
CA PHE A 49 -9.87 12.62 -18.52
C PHE A 49 -8.70 11.85 -17.90
N ALA A 50 -8.34 10.67 -18.44
CA ALA A 50 -7.20 9.89 -17.98
C ALA A 50 -5.88 10.65 -18.14
N THR A 51 -5.67 11.32 -19.27
CA THR A 51 -4.49 12.17 -19.51
C THR A 51 -4.46 13.38 -18.57
N ALA A 52 -5.59 14.07 -18.41
CA ALA A 52 -5.67 15.22 -17.53
C ALA A 52 -5.38 14.84 -16.07
N PHE A 53 -5.96 13.73 -15.60
CA PHE A 53 -5.71 13.20 -14.26
C PHE A 53 -4.25 12.80 -14.10
N GLY A 54 -3.68 11.97 -14.99
CA GLY A 54 -2.29 11.52 -14.93
C GLY A 54 -1.32 12.70 -14.80
N ASN A 55 -1.47 13.71 -15.65
CA ASN A 55 -0.66 14.92 -15.62
C ASN A 55 -0.81 15.74 -14.32
N LYS A 56 -2.03 15.86 -13.79
CA LYS A 56 -2.28 16.54 -12.52
C LYS A 56 -1.68 15.78 -11.34
N PHE A 57 -1.81 14.45 -11.35
CA PHE A 57 -1.30 13.58 -10.31
C PHE A 57 0.23 13.59 -10.28
N ALA A 58 0.89 13.52 -11.44
CA ALA A 58 2.35 13.64 -11.53
C ALA A 58 2.83 14.98 -10.95
N ARG A 59 2.24 16.10 -11.39
CA ARG A 59 2.58 17.44 -10.87
C ARG A 59 2.36 17.57 -9.37
N PHE A 60 1.29 16.97 -8.84
CA PHE A 60 0.98 16.98 -7.41
C PHE A 60 2.09 16.30 -6.58
N HIS A 61 2.73 15.28 -7.13
CA HIS A 61 3.86 14.59 -6.51
C HIS A 61 5.24 15.17 -6.91
N GLY A 62 5.29 16.09 -7.88
CA GLY A 62 6.54 16.73 -8.33
C GLY A 62 7.26 15.96 -9.44
N ALA A 63 6.57 15.06 -10.14
CA ALA A 63 7.06 14.39 -11.35
C ALA A 63 6.60 15.13 -12.62
N LYS A 64 7.33 14.94 -13.74
CA LYS A 64 7.03 15.60 -15.02
C LYS A 64 5.90 14.92 -15.78
N TYR A 65 5.85 13.60 -15.76
CA TYR A 65 4.94 12.77 -16.55
C TYR A 65 4.13 11.85 -15.66
N GLY A 66 2.87 11.62 -16.02
CA GLY A 66 1.99 10.70 -15.30
C GLY A 66 1.04 9.98 -16.24
N LEU A 67 0.88 8.70 -15.97
CA LEU A 67 0.03 7.79 -16.71
C LEU A 67 -0.96 7.14 -15.74
N ALA A 68 -2.25 7.23 -16.05
CA ALA A 68 -3.29 6.50 -15.32
C ALA A 68 -3.54 5.14 -16.00
N VAL A 69 -3.58 4.08 -15.20
CA VAL A 69 -3.66 2.68 -15.63
C VAL A 69 -4.72 1.91 -14.87
N ALA A 70 -4.98 0.66 -15.27
CA ALA A 70 -6.11 -0.13 -14.77
C ALA A 70 -6.06 -0.42 -13.26
N ASN A 71 -4.89 -0.66 -12.67
CA ASN A 71 -4.71 -0.88 -11.24
C ASN A 71 -3.24 -0.74 -10.80
N GLY A 72 -2.97 -0.84 -9.49
CA GLY A 72 -1.62 -0.66 -8.93
C GLY A 72 -0.66 -1.78 -9.29
N THR A 73 -1.10 -3.04 -9.35
CA THR A 73 -0.27 -4.19 -9.74
C THR A 73 0.22 -4.05 -11.18
N ILE A 74 -0.68 -3.64 -12.08
CA ILE A 74 -0.33 -3.29 -13.46
C ILE A 74 0.61 -2.08 -13.53
N ALA A 75 0.46 -1.09 -12.65
CA ALA A 75 1.41 0.04 -12.59
C ALA A 75 2.84 -0.43 -12.31
N LEU A 76 3.03 -1.39 -11.39
CA LEU A 76 4.33 -1.98 -11.09
C LEU A 76 4.86 -2.81 -12.26
N GLU A 77 4.02 -3.63 -12.89
CA GLU A 77 4.40 -4.39 -14.10
C GLU A 77 4.89 -3.47 -15.22
N ILE A 78 4.14 -2.40 -15.49
CA ILE A 78 4.50 -1.40 -16.50
C ILE A 78 5.82 -0.72 -16.15
N ALA A 79 6.05 -0.38 -14.88
CA ALA A 79 7.29 0.26 -14.44
C ALA A 79 8.49 -0.67 -14.63
N LEU A 80 8.39 -1.96 -14.26
CA LEU A 80 9.43 -2.96 -14.49
C LEU A 80 9.74 -3.14 -15.99
N LYS A 81 8.71 -3.21 -16.82
CA LYS A 81 8.88 -3.25 -18.30
C LYS A 81 9.49 -1.96 -18.85
N ALA A 82 9.13 -0.81 -18.30
CA ALA A 82 9.64 0.48 -18.76
C ALA A 82 11.14 0.64 -18.50
N ILE A 83 11.65 0.17 -17.36
CA ILE A 83 13.10 0.14 -17.08
C ILE A 83 13.84 -0.97 -17.84
N GLY A 84 13.13 -1.91 -18.46
CA GLY A 84 13.73 -2.95 -19.30
C GLY A 84 14.09 -4.24 -18.57
N ILE A 85 13.41 -4.59 -17.49
CA ILE A 85 13.60 -5.88 -16.79
C ILE A 85 13.45 -7.04 -17.80
N GLN A 86 14.39 -7.95 -17.75
CA GLN A 86 14.46 -9.15 -18.58
C GLN A 86 14.26 -10.41 -17.72
N PRO A 87 13.86 -11.53 -18.34
CA PRO A 87 13.83 -12.82 -17.65
C PRO A 87 15.18 -13.14 -17.01
N GLY A 88 15.16 -13.59 -15.74
CA GLY A 88 16.36 -13.88 -14.94
C GLY A 88 17.00 -12.70 -14.23
N ASP A 89 16.60 -11.47 -14.54
CA ASP A 89 17.00 -10.29 -13.74
C ASP A 89 16.47 -10.37 -12.33
N GLU A 90 17.22 -9.84 -11.37
CA GLU A 90 16.85 -9.82 -9.97
C GLU A 90 16.34 -8.43 -9.57
N VAL A 91 15.23 -8.42 -8.82
CA VAL A 91 14.62 -7.20 -8.27
C VAL A 91 14.55 -7.31 -6.75
N ILE A 92 15.23 -6.41 -6.05
CA ILE A 92 15.22 -6.35 -4.58
C ILE A 92 13.90 -5.74 -4.10
N VAL A 93 13.21 -6.45 -3.18
CA VAL A 93 11.91 -6.06 -2.61
C VAL A 93 11.87 -6.30 -1.11
N PRO A 94 11.07 -5.54 -0.32
CA PRO A 94 10.86 -5.88 1.09
C PRO A 94 10.08 -7.19 1.21
N ALA A 95 10.39 -7.98 2.23
CA ALA A 95 9.68 -9.21 2.52
C ALA A 95 8.26 -8.96 3.08
N TYR A 96 8.02 -7.82 3.72
CA TYR A 96 6.75 -7.45 4.34
C TYR A 96 6.00 -6.42 3.49
N THR A 97 5.18 -6.91 2.58
CA THR A 97 4.35 -6.12 1.67
C THR A 97 3.18 -6.95 1.16
N TRP A 98 2.36 -6.36 0.30
CA TRP A 98 1.32 -7.05 -0.46
C TRP A 98 1.92 -7.89 -1.59
N GLU A 99 1.33 -9.06 -1.88
CA GLU A 99 1.79 -9.96 -2.96
C GLU A 99 1.80 -9.27 -4.34
N GLY A 100 0.92 -8.29 -4.53
CA GLY A 100 0.87 -7.48 -5.75
C GLY A 100 2.13 -6.63 -6.02
N THR A 101 3.04 -6.48 -5.03
CA THR A 101 4.36 -5.89 -5.25
C THR A 101 5.31 -6.88 -5.95
N VAL A 102 5.16 -8.17 -5.66
CA VAL A 102 6.06 -9.25 -6.10
C VAL A 102 5.56 -9.96 -7.36
N GLY A 103 4.24 -10.15 -7.47
CA GLY A 103 3.62 -10.84 -8.61
C GLY A 103 4.10 -10.34 -9.97
N PRO A 104 4.18 -9.02 -10.24
CA PRO A 104 4.70 -8.50 -11.50
C PRO A 104 6.14 -8.89 -11.83
N ILE A 105 7.00 -9.10 -10.81
CA ILE A 105 8.38 -9.56 -11.01
C ILE A 105 8.36 -10.99 -11.55
N LEU A 106 7.61 -11.88 -10.92
CA LEU A 106 7.46 -13.27 -11.36
C LEU A 106 6.81 -13.36 -12.75
N LEU A 107 5.76 -12.58 -13.01
CA LEU A 107 5.08 -12.54 -14.33
C LEU A 107 6.01 -12.10 -15.47
N LEU A 108 7.06 -11.34 -15.18
CA LEU A 108 8.12 -11.00 -16.13
C LEU A 108 9.22 -12.06 -16.20
N ASN A 109 9.05 -13.18 -15.52
CA ASN A 109 10.06 -14.22 -15.38
C ASN A 109 11.39 -13.67 -14.82
N ALA A 110 11.29 -12.65 -13.94
CA ALA A 110 12.38 -12.13 -13.15
C ALA A 110 12.34 -12.73 -11.73
N VAL A 111 13.39 -12.53 -10.95
CA VAL A 111 13.56 -13.17 -9.64
C VAL A 111 13.42 -12.11 -8.54
N PRO A 112 12.41 -12.22 -7.65
CA PRO A 112 12.33 -11.37 -6.48
C PRO A 112 13.43 -11.74 -5.46
N VAL A 113 14.18 -10.75 -5.00
CA VAL A 113 15.17 -10.89 -3.93
C VAL A 113 14.64 -10.21 -2.69
N PHE A 114 14.20 -11.01 -1.72
CA PHE A 114 13.59 -10.48 -0.50
C PHE A 114 14.64 -9.95 0.47
N VAL A 115 14.37 -8.78 1.01
CA VAL A 115 15.14 -8.14 2.09
C VAL A 115 14.22 -7.87 3.27
N ASP A 116 14.71 -8.12 4.48
CA ASP A 116 13.93 -7.84 5.69
C ASP A 116 13.65 -6.34 5.84
N VAL A 117 12.71 -6.01 6.68
CA VAL A 117 12.31 -4.63 6.92
C VAL A 117 12.98 -4.05 8.16
N ASP A 118 13.14 -2.74 8.19
CA ASP A 118 13.61 -2.03 9.37
C ASP A 118 12.53 -2.08 10.47
N PRO A 119 12.87 -2.52 11.69
CA PRO A 119 11.90 -2.67 12.78
C PRO A 119 11.23 -1.36 13.19
N ASP A 120 11.87 -0.23 12.94
CA ASP A 120 11.33 1.08 13.32
C ASP A 120 10.30 1.61 12.33
N THR A 121 10.33 1.16 11.06
CA THR A 121 9.48 1.70 10.00
C THR A 121 8.62 0.66 9.29
N TYR A 122 8.99 -0.62 9.35
CA TYR A 122 8.46 -1.72 8.55
C TYR A 122 8.64 -1.54 7.03
N CYS A 123 9.47 -0.60 6.61
CA CYS A 123 9.89 -0.47 5.22
C CYS A 123 11.20 -1.22 4.99
N LEU A 124 11.55 -1.48 3.73
CA LEU A 124 12.79 -2.16 3.34
C LEU A 124 14.01 -1.60 4.09
N ASP A 125 14.76 -2.48 4.77
CA ASP A 125 15.98 -2.10 5.48
C ASP A 125 17.13 -1.90 4.48
N ALA A 126 17.41 -0.64 4.18
CA ALA A 126 18.45 -0.27 3.21
C ALA A 126 19.86 -0.78 3.58
N ARG A 127 20.13 -1.03 4.87
CA ARG A 127 21.42 -1.57 5.38
C ARG A 127 21.69 -3.00 4.92
N LEU A 128 20.64 -3.71 4.51
CA LEU A 128 20.73 -5.11 4.07
C LEU A 128 20.88 -5.25 2.55
N ILE A 129 20.62 -4.19 1.77
CA ILE A 129 20.60 -4.23 0.30
C ILE A 129 21.95 -4.71 -0.25
N GLU A 130 23.07 -4.14 0.21
CA GLU A 130 24.39 -4.47 -0.35
C GLU A 130 24.79 -5.94 -0.13
N LYS A 131 24.19 -6.63 0.87
CA LYS A 131 24.47 -8.03 1.18
C LYS A 131 23.84 -9.01 0.19
N VAL A 132 22.82 -8.56 -0.55
CA VAL A 132 22.04 -9.42 -1.48
C VAL A 132 22.29 -9.09 -2.94
N LEU A 133 23.16 -8.12 -3.23
CA LEU A 133 23.48 -7.72 -4.60
C LEU A 133 24.22 -8.85 -5.34
N THR A 134 23.79 -9.10 -6.57
CA THR A 134 24.46 -10.00 -7.51
C THR A 134 24.67 -9.29 -8.86
N PRO A 135 25.44 -9.88 -9.78
CA PRO A 135 25.55 -9.33 -11.15
C PRO A 135 24.23 -9.31 -11.93
N ARG A 136 23.20 -10.04 -11.46
CA ARG A 136 21.85 -10.04 -12.07
C ARG A 136 20.91 -9.00 -11.48
N THR A 137 21.27 -8.37 -10.36
CA THR A 137 20.42 -7.31 -9.77
C THR A 137 20.30 -6.13 -10.73
N ARG A 138 19.07 -5.71 -11.02
CA ARG A 138 18.75 -4.60 -11.94
C ARG A 138 17.94 -3.49 -11.31
N ALA A 139 17.15 -3.80 -10.29
CA ALA A 139 16.29 -2.80 -9.66
C ALA A 139 16.14 -3.01 -8.16
N ILE A 140 15.82 -1.93 -7.46
CA ILE A 140 15.33 -1.92 -6.09
C ILE A 140 13.90 -1.40 -6.14
N LEU A 141 12.96 -2.14 -5.53
CA LEU A 141 11.55 -1.79 -5.45
C LEU A 141 11.14 -1.60 -3.98
N PRO A 142 11.46 -0.43 -3.38
CA PRO A 142 11.03 -0.12 -2.03
C PRO A 142 9.52 0.12 -1.97
N VAL A 143 8.91 -0.27 -0.84
CA VAL A 143 7.51 -0.01 -0.53
C VAL A 143 7.45 1.03 0.60
N HIS A 144 6.67 2.09 0.38
CA HIS A 144 6.32 3.03 1.45
C HIS A 144 5.11 2.48 2.20
N LEU A 145 5.35 1.88 3.37
CA LEU A 145 4.34 1.08 4.06
C LEU A 145 3.56 1.88 5.10
N ALA A 146 2.24 1.71 5.11
CA ALA A 146 1.30 2.29 6.09
C ALA A 146 1.39 3.82 6.16
N LEU A 147 2.21 4.34 7.05
CA LEU A 147 2.43 5.77 7.26
C LEU A 147 3.92 6.14 7.24
N ARG A 148 4.80 5.21 6.82
CA ARG A 148 6.26 5.40 6.79
C ARG A 148 6.81 5.31 5.38
N PHE A 149 7.95 5.95 5.19
CA PHE A 149 8.74 5.87 3.97
C PHE A 149 9.94 4.95 4.18
N ALA A 150 10.32 4.22 3.14
CA ALA A 150 11.64 3.63 3.06
C ALA A 150 12.71 4.73 3.06
N ASP A 151 13.91 4.43 3.54
CA ASP A 151 15.03 5.39 3.51
C ASP A 151 15.51 5.63 2.08
N MET A 152 14.83 6.57 1.41
CA MET A 152 15.12 6.89 0.01
C MET A 152 16.50 7.48 -0.21
N ASP A 153 17.10 8.12 0.79
CA ASP A 153 18.46 8.66 0.65
C ASP A 153 19.47 7.54 0.51
N GLU A 154 19.40 6.53 1.38
CA GLU A 154 20.32 5.41 1.37
C GLU A 154 20.07 4.49 0.18
N ILE A 155 18.80 4.19 -0.12
CA ILE A 155 18.42 3.40 -1.30
C ILE A 155 18.96 4.03 -2.58
N LEU A 156 18.78 5.34 -2.76
CA LEU A 156 19.26 6.04 -3.94
C LEU A 156 20.79 6.14 -3.98
N ARG A 157 21.46 6.22 -2.83
CA ARG A 157 22.92 6.17 -2.77
C ARG A 157 23.45 4.84 -3.32
N ILE A 158 22.89 3.73 -2.84
CA ILE A 158 23.25 2.38 -3.28
C ILE A 158 22.92 2.18 -4.77
N ALA A 159 21.71 2.56 -5.17
CA ALA A 159 21.25 2.41 -6.55
C ALA A 159 22.16 3.14 -7.54
N ARG A 160 22.55 4.37 -7.26
CA ARG A 160 23.49 5.14 -8.10
C ARG A 160 24.85 4.48 -8.19
N ALA A 161 25.41 4.03 -7.06
CA ALA A 161 26.72 3.37 -7.01
C ALA A 161 26.74 2.06 -7.83
N ARG A 162 25.60 1.35 -7.90
CA ARG A 162 25.45 0.07 -8.56
C ARG A 162 24.73 0.14 -9.92
N LYS A 163 24.35 1.33 -10.38
CA LYS A 163 23.59 1.57 -11.62
C LYS A 163 22.27 0.78 -11.66
N LEU A 164 21.58 0.72 -10.53
CA LEU A 164 20.28 0.07 -10.39
C LEU A 164 19.15 1.07 -10.58
N ALA A 165 18.05 0.63 -11.20
CA ALA A 165 16.83 1.41 -11.23
C ALA A 165 16.09 1.35 -9.88
N VAL A 166 15.33 2.40 -9.56
CA VAL A 166 14.51 2.47 -8.35
C VAL A 166 13.05 2.71 -8.73
N ILE A 167 12.18 1.75 -8.39
CA ILE A 167 10.72 1.85 -8.57
C ILE A 167 10.10 1.97 -7.17
N GLU A 168 9.46 3.09 -6.86
CA GLU A 168 8.77 3.28 -5.59
C GLU A 168 7.36 2.69 -5.66
N ASP A 169 7.06 1.68 -4.84
CA ASP A 169 5.66 1.29 -4.58
C ASP A 169 5.03 2.26 -3.59
N CYS A 170 4.19 3.12 -4.12
CA CYS A 170 3.51 4.21 -3.42
C CYS A 170 2.03 3.92 -3.14
N ALA A 171 1.60 2.63 -3.19
CA ALA A 171 0.20 2.26 -3.00
C ALA A 171 -0.38 2.71 -1.63
N HIS A 172 0.46 3.05 -0.65
CA HIS A 172 0.08 3.61 0.65
C HIS A 172 0.51 5.08 0.84
N ALA A 173 1.16 5.69 -0.17
CA ALA A 173 1.89 6.93 0.02
C ALA A 173 1.31 8.16 -0.71
N HIS A 174 0.02 8.12 -1.09
CA HIS A 174 -0.65 9.22 -1.79
C HIS A 174 -0.50 10.54 -1.04
N GLY A 175 0.18 11.50 -1.67
CA GLY A 175 0.42 12.82 -1.12
C GLY A 175 1.48 12.89 -0.02
N GLY A 176 2.11 11.78 0.37
CA GLY A 176 3.26 11.78 1.27
C GLY A 176 4.49 12.46 0.64
N LYS A 177 5.44 12.88 1.47
CA LYS A 177 6.68 13.54 1.00
C LYS A 177 7.91 13.10 1.80
N TRP A 178 8.99 12.87 1.06
CA TRP A 178 10.34 12.70 1.58
C TRP A 178 11.21 13.86 1.14
N ARG A 179 11.87 14.58 2.07
CA ARG A 179 12.64 15.83 1.77
C ARG A 179 11.91 16.78 0.82
N ASN A 180 10.60 16.99 1.06
CA ASN A 180 9.70 17.81 0.22
C ASN A 180 9.42 17.28 -1.19
N LYS A 181 10.03 16.18 -1.65
CA LYS A 181 9.64 15.48 -2.88
C LYS A 181 8.43 14.59 -2.57
N GLY A 182 7.45 14.57 -3.45
CA GLY A 182 6.30 13.68 -3.34
C GLY A 182 6.72 12.21 -3.48
N ALA A 183 5.97 11.32 -2.83
CA ALA A 183 6.14 9.87 -3.02
C ALA A 183 6.14 9.54 -4.51
N GLY A 184 7.02 8.63 -4.93
CA GLY A 184 7.16 8.21 -6.32
C GLY A 184 7.96 9.16 -7.23
N ALA A 185 8.46 10.28 -6.68
CA ALA A 185 9.24 11.24 -7.46
C ALA A 185 10.73 11.24 -7.10
N SER A 186 11.15 10.39 -6.17
CA SER A 186 12.56 10.29 -5.75
C SER A 186 13.33 9.27 -6.57
N GLY A 187 12.73 8.12 -6.85
CA GLY A 187 13.24 7.08 -7.75
C GLY A 187 13.04 7.40 -9.23
N ASP A 188 13.20 6.39 -10.07
CA ASP A 188 13.01 6.48 -11.52
C ASP A 188 11.53 6.50 -11.91
N LEU A 189 10.72 5.66 -11.23
CA LEU A 189 9.27 5.59 -11.40
C LEU A 189 8.59 5.44 -10.02
N GLY A 190 7.40 6.02 -9.89
CA GLY A 190 6.51 5.81 -8.75
C GLY A 190 5.19 5.17 -9.19
N CYS A 191 4.77 4.12 -8.49
CA CYS A 191 3.58 3.34 -8.78
C CYS A 191 2.53 3.51 -7.69
N PHE A 192 1.27 3.72 -8.07
CA PHE A 192 0.16 3.99 -7.15
C PHE A 192 -1.02 3.08 -7.43
N SER A 193 -1.78 2.77 -6.38
CA SER A 193 -3.05 2.05 -6.47
C SER A 193 -4.20 2.97 -6.08
N PHE A 194 -5.28 2.93 -6.84
CA PHE A 194 -6.53 3.62 -6.53
C PHE A 194 -7.67 2.64 -6.23
N GLN A 195 -7.30 1.45 -5.75
CA GLN A 195 -8.23 0.44 -5.27
C GLN A 195 -9.06 1.00 -4.09
N SER A 196 -10.23 0.46 -3.88
CA SER A 196 -11.27 1.01 -2.99
C SER A 196 -10.83 1.29 -1.54
N SER A 197 -9.81 0.62 -1.01
CA SER A 197 -9.30 0.86 0.35
C SER A 197 -8.26 1.99 0.44
N LYS A 198 -7.75 2.49 -0.70
CA LYS A 198 -6.65 3.46 -0.74
C LYS A 198 -7.08 4.88 -0.35
N LEU A 199 -6.11 5.75 -0.03
CA LEU A 199 -6.32 7.14 0.45
C LEU A 199 -7.09 8.03 -0.53
N MET A 200 -7.09 7.69 -1.80
CA MET A 200 -7.99 8.16 -2.84
C MET A 200 -8.32 7.00 -3.78
N THR A 201 -9.53 6.93 -4.29
CA THR A 201 -10.00 5.75 -4.99
C THR A 201 -11.03 6.05 -6.07
N ALA A 202 -11.10 5.17 -7.08
CA ALA A 202 -12.19 5.05 -8.04
C ALA A 202 -12.76 3.62 -8.10
N GLY A 203 -12.68 2.88 -6.96
CA GLY A 203 -13.00 1.45 -6.90
C GLY A 203 -11.81 0.60 -7.33
N GLU A 204 -11.35 0.75 -8.54
CA GLU A 204 -10.10 0.26 -9.10
C GLU A 204 -9.39 1.38 -9.86
N GLY A 205 -8.09 1.24 -10.06
CA GLY A 205 -7.25 2.16 -10.79
C GLY A 205 -5.80 2.10 -10.33
N GLY A 206 -4.90 2.61 -11.16
CA GLY A 206 -3.48 2.75 -10.86
C GLY A 206 -2.88 4.00 -11.50
N GLY A 207 -1.68 4.33 -11.10
CA GLY A 207 -0.92 5.43 -11.66
C GLY A 207 0.57 5.14 -11.71
N VAL A 208 1.22 5.58 -12.76
CA VAL A 208 2.67 5.61 -12.90
C VAL A 208 3.12 7.04 -13.09
N ILE A 209 4.09 7.49 -12.30
CA ILE A 209 4.69 8.81 -12.46
C ILE A 209 6.21 8.69 -12.66
N THR A 210 6.78 9.57 -13.45
CA THR A 210 8.23 9.65 -13.70
C THR A 210 8.64 11.04 -14.19
N SER A 211 9.92 11.37 -14.06
CA SER A 211 10.50 12.56 -14.72
C SER A 211 11.35 12.19 -15.94
N ASN A 212 11.49 10.90 -16.26
CA ASN A 212 12.20 10.40 -17.43
C ASN A 212 11.22 10.21 -18.60
N LEU A 213 11.45 10.90 -19.71
CA LEU A 213 10.59 10.85 -20.89
C LEU A 213 10.60 9.46 -21.54
N GLU A 214 11.75 8.80 -21.62
CA GLU A 214 11.85 7.47 -22.24
C GLU A 214 11.04 6.44 -21.45
N TYR A 215 11.13 6.44 -20.12
CA TYR A 215 10.31 5.55 -19.27
C TYR A 215 8.82 5.83 -19.42
N TYR A 216 8.43 7.11 -19.50
CA TYR A 216 7.04 7.49 -19.75
C TYR A 216 6.53 6.97 -21.10
N GLU A 217 7.28 7.17 -22.18
CA GLU A 217 6.88 6.72 -23.52
C GLU A 217 6.78 5.19 -23.60
N ARG A 218 7.73 4.46 -22.99
CA ARG A 218 7.68 3.01 -22.89
C ARG A 218 6.46 2.55 -22.09
N ALA A 219 6.21 3.15 -20.91
CA ALA A 219 5.05 2.87 -20.07
C ALA A 219 3.73 3.12 -20.83
N GLN A 220 3.64 4.24 -21.56
CA GLN A 220 2.48 4.57 -22.38
C GLN A 220 2.26 3.53 -23.50
N SER A 221 3.33 3.12 -24.19
CA SER A 221 3.26 2.11 -25.23
C SER A 221 2.77 0.76 -24.67
N TYR A 222 3.33 0.29 -23.57
CA TYR A 222 2.88 -0.95 -22.88
C TYR A 222 1.41 -0.89 -22.51
N THR A 223 0.95 0.24 -21.99
CA THR A 223 -0.44 0.45 -21.55
C THR A 223 -1.42 0.42 -22.74
N ASN A 224 -0.97 0.81 -23.92
CA ASN A 224 -1.81 0.99 -25.12
C ASN A 224 -1.52 -0.04 -26.21
N CYS A 225 -1.45 -1.31 -25.87
CA CYS A 225 -1.24 -2.43 -26.79
C CYS A 225 0.06 -2.32 -27.61
N GLY A 226 1.09 -1.65 -27.08
CA GLY A 226 2.38 -1.51 -27.75
C GLY A 226 2.48 -0.40 -28.81
N ARG A 227 1.46 0.46 -28.96
CA ARG A 227 1.48 1.52 -29.98
C ARG A 227 2.58 2.53 -29.73
N ALA A 228 3.20 2.99 -30.83
CA ALA A 228 4.32 3.94 -30.77
C ALA A 228 3.91 5.33 -30.29
N SER A 229 2.68 5.74 -30.56
CA SER A 229 2.10 7.01 -30.12
C SER A 229 0.59 6.90 -29.93
N ALA A 230 0.00 7.91 -29.34
CA ALA A 230 -1.44 8.00 -29.13
C ALA A 230 -2.24 8.12 -30.45
N THR A 231 -1.63 8.70 -31.47
CA THR A 231 -2.27 9.01 -32.75
C THR A 231 -1.99 8.00 -33.85
N ASP A 232 -0.93 7.19 -33.70
CA ASP A 232 -0.56 6.20 -34.71
C ASP A 232 -1.18 4.82 -34.38
N LYS A 233 -2.25 4.48 -35.08
CA LYS A 233 -3.05 3.28 -34.84
C LYS A 233 -2.31 1.99 -35.16
N PHE A 234 -1.46 1.99 -36.16
CA PHE A 234 -0.88 0.76 -36.75
C PHE A 234 0.60 0.58 -36.46
N ARG A 235 1.28 1.62 -36.00
CA ARG A 235 2.70 1.54 -35.67
C ARG A 235 2.90 1.10 -34.24
N HIS A 236 3.46 -0.09 -34.04
CA HIS A 236 3.78 -0.64 -32.74
C HIS A 236 5.28 -0.54 -32.46
N ARG A 237 5.64 -0.17 -31.24
CA ARG A 237 7.02 -0.02 -30.76
C ARG A 237 7.49 -1.28 -30.01
N LEU A 238 6.55 -1.97 -29.38
CA LEU A 238 6.82 -3.13 -28.53
C LEU A 238 5.54 -3.99 -28.39
N ILE A 239 5.68 -5.16 -27.78
CA ILE A 239 4.52 -5.97 -27.37
C ILE A 239 3.96 -5.40 -26.08
N GLY A 240 2.70 -5.01 -26.08
CA GLY A 240 2.01 -4.43 -24.93
C GLY A 240 0.59 -4.96 -24.81
N PHE A 241 -0.09 -4.56 -23.73
CA PHE A 241 -1.44 -5.00 -23.40
C PHE A 241 -2.41 -3.81 -23.30
N ASN A 242 -3.69 -4.11 -23.14
CA ASN A 242 -4.70 -3.13 -22.85
C ASN A 242 -4.81 -2.90 -21.33
N TYR A 243 -3.98 -2.01 -20.83
CA TYR A 243 -3.93 -1.64 -19.40
C TYR A 243 -4.51 -0.24 -19.12
N ARG A 244 -5.31 0.27 -20.06
CA ARG A 244 -5.91 1.61 -19.97
C ARG A 244 -6.95 1.66 -18.86
N ILE A 245 -6.94 2.76 -18.10
CA ILE A 245 -8.04 3.14 -17.21
C ILE A 245 -9.21 3.72 -18.01
N THR A 246 -10.42 3.64 -17.50
CA THR A 246 -11.58 4.33 -18.09
C THR A 246 -11.59 5.81 -17.70
N ASP A 247 -12.20 6.65 -18.55
CA ASP A 247 -12.36 8.07 -18.24
C ASP A 247 -13.31 8.32 -17.05
N PHE A 248 -14.22 7.39 -16.74
CA PHE A 248 -15.06 7.42 -15.53
C PHE A 248 -14.21 7.38 -14.25
N GLN A 249 -13.31 6.41 -14.15
CA GLN A 249 -12.40 6.27 -13.01
C GLN A 249 -11.49 7.50 -12.90
N ALA A 250 -10.92 7.96 -14.00
CA ALA A 250 -10.05 9.14 -14.03
C ALA A 250 -10.76 10.41 -13.56
N ALA A 251 -12.03 10.60 -13.93
CA ALA A 251 -12.84 11.74 -13.51
C ALA A 251 -13.15 11.70 -11.99
N ILE A 252 -13.44 10.52 -11.45
CA ILE A 252 -13.59 10.32 -9.99
C ILE A 252 -12.28 10.66 -9.27
N LEU A 253 -11.15 10.16 -9.78
CA LEU A 253 -9.83 10.38 -9.19
C LEU A 253 -9.42 11.85 -9.19
N GLU A 254 -9.82 12.61 -10.21
CA GLU A 254 -9.57 14.06 -10.24
C GLU A 254 -10.32 14.80 -9.12
N ALA A 255 -11.56 14.41 -8.80
CA ALA A 255 -12.30 14.96 -7.67
C ALA A 255 -11.70 14.52 -6.33
N GLN A 256 -11.29 13.27 -6.21
CA GLN A 256 -10.61 12.73 -5.02
C GLN A 256 -9.28 13.46 -4.75
N LEU A 257 -8.49 13.73 -5.79
CA LEU A 257 -7.19 14.41 -5.67
C LEU A 257 -7.32 15.81 -5.05
N LYS A 258 -8.39 16.55 -5.36
CA LYS A 258 -8.64 17.87 -4.77
C LYS A 258 -8.83 17.82 -3.25
N ARG A 259 -9.46 16.75 -2.73
CA ARG A 259 -9.73 16.58 -1.30
C ARG A 259 -8.56 15.97 -0.53
N LEU A 260 -7.68 15.22 -1.21
CA LEU A 260 -6.61 14.47 -0.58
C LEU A 260 -5.77 15.30 0.41
N PRO A 261 -5.33 16.54 0.09
CA PRO A 261 -4.52 17.34 1.04
C PRO A 261 -5.24 17.66 2.34
N ARG A 262 -6.54 17.99 2.28
CA ARG A 262 -7.34 18.27 3.48
C ARG A 262 -7.55 17.02 4.31
N GLN A 263 -7.92 15.91 3.66
CA GLN A 263 -8.12 14.63 4.35
C GLN A 263 -6.83 14.10 4.97
N ALA A 264 -5.68 14.26 4.30
CA ALA A 264 -4.37 13.89 4.85
C ALA A 264 -4.05 14.65 6.13
N LYS A 265 -4.31 15.97 6.18
CA LYS A 265 -4.12 16.79 7.40
C LYS A 265 -5.00 16.29 8.56
N ILE A 266 -6.27 15.99 8.30
CA ILE A 266 -7.21 15.50 9.32
C ILE A 266 -6.73 14.15 9.87
N ARG A 267 -6.42 13.19 8.99
CA ARG A 267 -5.93 11.87 9.39
C ARG A 267 -4.65 11.99 10.22
N GLN A 268 -3.68 12.74 9.73
CA GLN A 268 -2.41 12.92 10.44
C GLN A 268 -2.62 13.53 11.83
N ALA A 269 -3.40 14.61 11.95
CA ALA A 269 -3.64 15.26 13.23
C ALA A 269 -4.33 14.31 14.24
N ASN A 270 -5.26 13.48 13.79
CA ASN A 270 -5.95 12.51 14.64
C ASN A 270 -5.03 11.32 14.99
N MET A 271 -4.22 10.82 14.06
CA MET A 271 -3.24 9.77 14.32
C MET A 271 -2.16 10.25 15.29
N ASP A 272 -1.63 11.47 15.10
CA ASP A 272 -0.64 12.07 16.01
C ASP A 272 -1.23 12.25 17.43
N HIS A 273 -2.51 12.62 17.53
CA HIS A 273 -3.21 12.73 18.80
C HIS A 273 -3.33 11.38 19.51
N VAL A 274 -3.78 10.34 18.78
CA VAL A 274 -3.87 8.98 19.34
C VAL A 274 -2.49 8.49 19.78
N ALA A 275 -1.47 8.64 18.94
CA ALA A 275 -0.10 8.25 19.28
C ALA A 275 0.40 8.98 20.56
N LYS A 276 0.12 10.29 20.68
CA LYS A 276 0.47 11.07 21.89
C LYS A 276 -0.23 10.55 23.12
N ARG A 277 -1.52 10.24 23.05
CA ARG A 277 -2.29 9.72 24.19
C ARG A 277 -1.83 8.35 24.65
N LEU A 278 -1.39 7.51 23.71
CA LEU A 278 -0.89 6.16 23.98
C LEU A 278 0.60 6.13 24.33
N SER A 279 1.31 7.25 24.16
CA SER A 279 2.75 7.33 24.44
C SER A 279 3.05 7.02 25.88
N GLY A 280 4.05 6.17 26.14
CA GLY A 280 4.43 5.73 27.48
C GLY A 280 3.55 4.61 28.07
N THR A 281 2.53 4.13 27.35
CA THR A 281 1.77 2.93 27.76
C THR A 281 2.66 1.71 27.68
N PRO A 282 2.96 1.02 28.81
CA PRO A 282 3.78 -0.18 28.79
C PRO A 282 3.19 -1.26 27.86
N GLY A 283 4.06 -1.96 27.12
CA GLY A 283 3.65 -2.99 26.17
C GLY A 283 3.17 -2.48 24.82
N LEU A 284 3.03 -1.16 24.60
CA LEU A 284 2.78 -0.57 23.31
C LEU A 284 4.03 0.13 22.76
N GLY A 285 4.29 -0.06 21.46
CA GLY A 285 5.34 0.62 20.71
C GLY A 285 4.80 1.28 19.45
N PHE A 286 5.57 2.19 18.85
CA PHE A 286 5.15 2.91 17.65
C PHE A 286 6.24 2.88 16.58
N LEU A 287 5.83 2.87 15.31
CA LEU A 287 6.76 3.05 14.20
C LEU A 287 7.35 4.47 14.28
N LYS A 288 8.67 4.57 14.17
CA LYS A 288 9.40 5.84 14.22
C LYS A 288 9.14 6.66 12.97
N ARG A 289 8.96 7.96 13.13
CA ARG A 289 8.92 8.90 12.03
C ARG A 289 10.30 9.46 11.80
N ASP A 290 10.82 9.25 10.61
CA ASP A 290 12.03 9.91 10.17
C ASP A 290 11.75 11.42 9.92
N PRO A 291 12.57 12.36 10.42
CA PRO A 291 12.39 13.79 10.19
C PRO A 291 12.46 14.18 8.70
N ARG A 292 13.13 13.36 7.88
CA ARG A 292 13.17 13.55 6.42
C ARG A 292 11.82 13.29 5.76
N GLN A 293 10.89 12.57 6.41
CA GLN A 293 9.51 12.44 5.99
C GLN A 293 8.73 13.72 6.33
N THR A 294 8.74 14.68 5.42
CA THR A 294 8.18 16.02 5.65
C THR A 294 6.64 16.06 5.60
N ARG A 295 6.00 15.06 4.98
CA ARG A 295 4.54 14.87 5.02
C ARG A 295 4.18 13.38 5.05
N VAL A 296 3.33 13.01 6.00
CA VAL A 296 2.83 11.64 6.17
C VAL A 296 1.66 11.39 5.23
N ALA A 297 1.60 10.21 4.60
CA ALA A 297 0.47 9.77 3.79
C ALA A 297 -0.71 9.26 4.62
N ALA A 298 -0.50 8.82 5.86
CA ALA A 298 -1.51 8.42 6.84
C ALA A 298 -2.53 7.37 6.32
N TYR A 299 -2.03 6.28 5.69
CA TYR A 299 -2.90 5.23 5.12
C TYR A 299 -3.41 4.26 6.19
N GLN A 300 -2.54 3.75 7.06
CA GLN A 300 -2.92 2.88 8.17
C GLN A 300 -2.19 3.38 9.42
N PHE A 301 -2.87 3.40 10.56
CA PHE A 301 -2.20 3.64 11.83
C PHE A 301 -1.73 2.31 12.38
N VAL A 302 -0.41 2.16 12.52
CA VAL A 302 0.19 0.93 13.01
C VAL A 302 0.88 1.19 14.33
N PHE A 303 0.60 0.34 15.30
CA PHE A 303 1.34 0.30 16.56
C PHE A 303 1.77 -1.15 16.88
N LYS A 304 2.77 -1.29 17.73
CA LYS A 304 3.31 -2.57 18.17
C LYS A 304 2.68 -2.95 19.50
N TYR A 305 2.30 -4.22 19.57
CA TYR A 305 1.79 -4.89 20.76
C TYR A 305 2.85 -5.86 21.27
N SER A 306 3.14 -5.87 22.58
CA SER A 306 4.06 -6.85 23.18
C SER A 306 3.30 -7.94 23.92
N PRO A 307 3.20 -9.17 23.35
CA PRO A 307 2.60 -10.29 24.06
C PRO A 307 3.43 -10.68 25.30
N GLU A 308 4.75 -10.40 25.29
CA GLU A 308 5.63 -10.64 26.41
C GLU A 308 5.28 -9.75 27.63
N HIS A 309 4.84 -8.51 27.39
CA HIS A 309 4.39 -7.60 28.43
C HIS A 309 2.99 -7.95 28.94
N PHE A 310 2.05 -8.12 28.02
CA PHE A 310 0.63 -8.31 28.38
C PHE A 310 0.30 -9.73 28.82
N GLN A 311 1.14 -10.70 28.49
CA GLN A 311 0.97 -12.13 28.80
C GLN A 311 -0.35 -12.71 28.25
N ILE A 312 -0.83 -12.18 27.11
CA ILE A 312 -1.94 -12.69 26.32
C ILE A 312 -1.60 -12.68 24.83
N PRO A 313 -2.20 -13.53 24.00
CA PRO A 313 -2.03 -13.49 22.55
C PRO A 313 -2.57 -12.17 21.95
N ARG A 314 -1.94 -11.67 20.90
CA ARG A 314 -2.42 -10.50 20.15
C ARG A 314 -3.87 -10.66 19.69
N ALA A 315 -4.28 -11.85 19.27
CA ALA A 315 -5.66 -12.13 18.84
C ALA A 315 -6.69 -11.79 19.92
N ALA A 316 -6.37 -12.05 21.20
CA ALA A 316 -7.23 -11.68 22.33
C ALA A 316 -7.37 -10.17 22.47
N PHE A 317 -6.27 -9.45 22.34
CA PHE A 317 -6.24 -7.99 22.37
C PHE A 317 -7.07 -7.38 21.22
N LEU A 318 -6.92 -7.90 19.99
CA LEU A 318 -7.69 -7.46 18.83
C LEU A 318 -9.20 -7.70 19.02
N GLY A 319 -9.59 -8.91 19.47
CA GLY A 319 -10.98 -9.22 19.75
C GLY A 319 -11.61 -8.30 20.81
N ALA A 320 -10.84 -7.92 21.83
CA ALA A 320 -11.28 -6.94 22.81
C ALA A 320 -11.47 -5.55 22.18
N LEU A 321 -10.54 -5.08 21.34
CA LEU A 321 -10.66 -3.81 20.65
C LEU A 321 -11.88 -3.74 19.72
N GLU A 322 -12.16 -4.82 18.98
CA GLU A 322 -13.34 -4.90 18.12
C GLU A 322 -14.64 -4.79 18.93
N THR A 323 -14.72 -5.46 20.08
CA THR A 323 -15.89 -5.35 20.96
C THR A 323 -16.01 -3.98 21.65
N GLU A 324 -14.91 -3.25 21.83
CA GLU A 324 -14.93 -1.84 22.23
C GLU A 324 -15.36 -0.89 21.09
N GLY A 325 -15.56 -1.41 19.87
CA GLY A 325 -16.04 -0.68 18.70
C GLY A 325 -14.95 -0.10 17.80
N ILE A 326 -13.71 -0.61 17.92
CA ILE A 326 -12.56 -0.14 17.12
C ILE A 326 -12.16 -1.23 16.10
N PRO A 327 -12.38 -1.01 14.79
CA PRO A 327 -11.94 -1.94 13.77
C PRO A 327 -10.41 -1.99 13.72
N CYS A 328 -9.87 -3.21 13.75
CA CYS A 328 -8.43 -3.46 13.73
C CYS A 328 -8.11 -4.76 13.01
N ASP A 329 -6.84 -4.93 12.66
CA ASP A 329 -6.29 -6.12 12.02
C ASP A 329 -4.91 -6.41 12.62
N GLY A 330 -4.56 -7.69 12.77
CA GLY A 330 -3.24 -8.13 13.23
C GLY A 330 -2.40 -8.77 12.12
N LEU A 331 -3.05 -9.32 11.10
CA LEU A 331 -2.38 -9.96 9.97
C LEU A 331 -2.73 -9.22 8.67
N PHE A 332 -2.40 -7.92 8.62
CA PHE A 332 -2.69 -7.10 7.44
C PHE A 332 -1.90 -7.56 6.21
N TYR A 333 -0.66 -7.98 6.40
CA TYR A 333 0.18 -8.69 5.43
C TYR A 333 0.93 -9.83 6.10
N GLU A 334 1.18 -10.89 5.33
CA GLU A 334 2.21 -11.90 5.64
C GLU A 334 3.54 -11.50 4.99
N PRO A 335 4.70 -12.01 5.48
CA PRO A 335 5.91 -11.97 4.68
C PRO A 335 5.64 -12.70 3.36
N VAL A 336 5.87 -12.03 2.21
CA VAL A 336 5.38 -12.53 0.92
C VAL A 336 5.88 -13.94 0.62
N TYR A 337 7.14 -14.25 0.95
CA TYR A 337 7.69 -15.59 0.74
C TYR A 337 7.06 -16.68 1.64
N ARG A 338 6.28 -16.30 2.68
CA ARG A 338 5.51 -17.23 3.54
C ARG A 338 4.07 -17.40 3.10
N SER A 339 3.57 -16.51 2.24
CA SER A 339 2.19 -16.56 1.79
C SER A 339 1.87 -17.82 0.97
N ALA A 340 0.59 -18.08 0.76
CA ALA A 340 0.13 -19.22 -0.04
C ALA A 340 0.56 -19.14 -1.52
N LEU A 341 1.06 -17.99 -1.97
CA LEU A 341 1.63 -17.85 -3.31
C LEU A 341 2.87 -18.75 -3.51
N PHE A 342 3.63 -19.02 -2.45
CA PHE A 342 4.88 -19.78 -2.51
C PHE A 342 4.76 -21.17 -1.86
N PRO A 343 5.51 -22.20 -2.36
CA PRO A 343 6.41 -22.12 -3.52
C PRO A 343 5.64 -21.97 -4.83
N VAL A 344 6.18 -21.17 -5.76
CA VAL A 344 5.68 -21.12 -7.14
C VAL A 344 6.29 -22.26 -7.97
N ASP A 345 5.56 -22.73 -8.99
CA ASP A 345 6.03 -23.80 -9.86
C ASP A 345 7.19 -23.29 -10.76
N PRO A 346 8.40 -23.88 -10.67
CA PRO A 346 9.51 -23.50 -11.52
C PRO A 346 9.27 -23.74 -13.03
N GLN A 347 8.31 -24.58 -13.41
CA GLN A 347 7.94 -24.78 -14.81
C GLN A 347 7.18 -23.56 -15.36
N GLU A 348 6.37 -22.91 -14.52
CA GLU A 348 5.68 -21.66 -14.86
C GLU A 348 6.62 -20.44 -14.79
N TYR A 349 7.65 -20.53 -13.93
CA TYR A 349 8.61 -19.43 -13.68
C TYR A 349 10.06 -19.92 -13.90
N PRO A 350 10.48 -20.22 -15.15
CA PRO A 350 11.76 -20.90 -15.43
C PRO A 350 13.01 -20.14 -14.98
N ALA A 351 12.95 -18.82 -14.81
CA ALA A 351 14.10 -18.06 -14.27
C ALA A 351 14.55 -18.49 -12.87
N LEU A 352 13.65 -19.11 -12.09
CA LEU A 352 14.00 -19.67 -10.78
C LEU A 352 14.95 -20.88 -10.88
N SER A 353 15.06 -21.49 -12.06
CA SER A 353 15.94 -22.63 -12.35
C SER A 353 17.19 -22.28 -13.14
N TRP A 354 17.23 -21.12 -13.82
CA TRP A 354 18.31 -20.79 -14.75
C TRP A 354 19.68 -20.70 -14.11
N GLY A 355 20.63 -21.50 -14.67
CA GLY A 355 22.01 -21.53 -14.19
C GLY A 355 22.17 -22.09 -12.78
N ARG A 356 21.22 -22.89 -12.32
CA ARG A 356 21.18 -23.50 -10.99
C ARG A 356 20.97 -25.01 -11.12
N PRO A 357 21.62 -25.81 -10.27
CA PRO A 357 21.39 -27.26 -10.24
C PRO A 357 19.97 -27.60 -9.76
N GLU A 358 19.41 -26.80 -8.86
CA GLU A 358 18.05 -26.90 -8.33
C GLU A 358 17.30 -25.58 -8.44
N PRO A 359 15.98 -25.59 -8.65
CA PRO A 359 15.15 -24.40 -8.62
C PRO A 359 15.24 -23.67 -7.29
N ILE A 360 15.13 -22.35 -7.29
CA ILE A 360 15.02 -21.57 -6.06
C ILE A 360 13.68 -21.84 -5.39
N ASN A 361 13.69 -22.40 -4.19
CA ASN A 361 12.55 -22.37 -3.30
C ASN A 361 12.58 -21.08 -2.48
N LEU A 362 11.87 -20.06 -2.94
CA LEU A 362 11.86 -18.76 -2.27
C LEU A 362 11.33 -18.83 -0.83
N ARG A 363 10.47 -19.80 -0.52
CA ARG A 363 9.93 -19.97 0.84
C ARG A 363 10.98 -20.46 1.83
N GLU A 364 11.88 -21.34 1.38
CA GLU A 364 12.94 -21.92 2.22
C GLU A 364 14.20 -21.05 2.23
N LEU A 365 14.46 -20.34 1.13
CA LEU A 365 15.67 -19.52 0.98
C LEU A 365 15.70 -18.35 1.95
N TYR A 366 14.53 -17.76 2.28
CA TYR A 366 14.45 -16.54 3.06
C TYR A 366 14.00 -16.76 4.50
N HIS A 367 14.63 -16.01 5.38
CA HIS A 367 14.26 -15.85 6.78
C HIS A 367 14.40 -14.36 7.14
N CYS A 368 13.27 -13.69 7.31
CA CYS A 368 13.17 -12.26 7.60
C CYS A 368 12.49 -12.05 8.96
N PRO A 369 13.27 -12.16 10.06
CA PRO A 369 12.70 -12.24 11.42
C PRO A 369 11.91 -10.98 11.82
N VAL A 370 12.28 -9.81 11.33
CA VAL A 370 11.51 -8.58 11.62
C VAL A 370 10.16 -8.59 10.90
N SER A 371 10.15 -9.00 9.63
CA SER A 371 8.92 -9.18 8.84
C SER A 371 7.99 -10.22 9.46
N GLU A 372 8.52 -11.38 9.88
CA GLU A 372 7.75 -12.44 10.53
C GLU A 372 7.20 -11.99 11.88
N ARG A 373 8.00 -11.31 12.71
CA ARG A 373 7.54 -10.76 13.99
C ARG A 373 6.45 -9.68 13.79
N ALA A 374 6.65 -8.77 12.83
CA ALA A 374 5.66 -7.76 12.48
C ALA A 374 4.33 -8.40 12.09
N ALA A 375 4.35 -9.39 11.21
CA ALA A 375 3.16 -10.07 10.70
C ALA A 375 2.45 -10.91 11.78
N TYR A 376 3.18 -11.80 12.45
CA TYR A 376 2.54 -12.84 13.26
C TYR A 376 2.44 -12.50 14.76
N VAL A 377 3.20 -11.50 15.26
CA VAL A 377 3.34 -11.29 16.70
C VAL A 377 2.89 -9.90 17.15
N GLU A 378 3.41 -8.83 16.52
CA GLU A 378 3.39 -7.52 17.19
C GLU A 378 2.56 -6.44 16.52
N SER A 379 2.30 -6.47 15.19
CA SER A 379 1.62 -5.35 14.55
C SER A 379 0.12 -5.33 14.80
N VAL A 380 -0.41 -4.15 15.10
CA VAL A 380 -1.85 -3.84 15.14
C VAL A 380 -2.13 -2.71 14.17
N TRP A 381 -3.04 -2.94 13.24
CA TRP A 381 -3.35 -2.06 12.13
C TRP A 381 -4.74 -1.46 12.28
N LEU A 382 -4.86 -0.14 12.24
CA LEU A 382 -6.13 0.57 12.26
C LEU A 382 -6.35 1.28 10.92
N PRO A 383 -7.54 1.13 10.29
CA PRO A 383 -7.79 1.66 8.95
C PRO A 383 -7.91 3.19 8.95
N HIS A 384 -7.40 3.82 7.90
CA HIS A 384 -7.29 5.28 7.80
C HIS A 384 -8.62 6.05 7.92
N HIS A 385 -9.73 5.44 7.53
CA HIS A 385 -11.01 6.14 7.48
C HIS A 385 -11.55 6.46 8.87
N ILE A 386 -11.21 5.69 9.90
CA ILE A 386 -11.63 5.98 11.27
C ILE A 386 -10.99 7.26 11.83
N PHE A 387 -9.92 7.74 11.17
CA PHE A 387 -9.23 8.99 11.51
C PHE A 387 -9.71 10.20 10.70
N LEU A 388 -10.77 10.05 9.87
CA LEU A 388 -11.36 11.17 9.12
C LEU A 388 -12.39 11.97 9.90
N GLY A 389 -12.85 11.46 11.04
CA GLY A 389 -13.80 12.13 11.91
C GLY A 389 -13.21 13.25 12.74
N GLY A 390 -13.98 13.69 13.74
CA GLY A 390 -13.56 14.73 14.67
C GLY A 390 -12.63 14.23 15.78
N ARG A 391 -12.20 15.15 16.66
CA ARG A 391 -11.34 14.84 17.82
C ARG A 391 -11.94 13.76 18.71
N LYS A 392 -13.26 13.79 18.92
CA LYS A 392 -13.96 12.78 19.73
C LYS A 392 -13.81 11.35 19.18
N ASP A 393 -13.71 11.20 17.85
CA ASP A 393 -13.47 9.87 17.27
C ASP A 393 -12.06 9.38 17.56
N ALA A 394 -11.08 10.28 17.54
CA ALA A 394 -9.69 9.96 17.91
C ALA A 394 -9.57 9.67 19.42
N ASP A 395 -10.33 10.38 20.26
CA ASP A 395 -10.39 10.09 21.72
C ASP A 395 -10.98 8.71 21.98
N ASP A 396 -12.09 8.35 21.32
CA ASP A 396 -12.71 7.03 21.47
C ASP A 396 -11.73 5.89 21.08
N ILE A 397 -10.89 6.10 20.04
CA ILE A 397 -9.86 5.14 19.65
C ILE A 397 -8.81 4.98 20.76
N ALA A 398 -8.29 6.09 21.29
CA ALA A 398 -7.28 6.04 22.34
C ALA A 398 -7.85 5.46 23.64
N ASP A 399 -9.07 5.87 24.03
CA ASP A 399 -9.76 5.38 25.22
C ASP A 399 -9.99 3.87 25.17
N ALA A 400 -10.40 3.34 24.01
CA ALA A 400 -10.61 1.90 23.84
C ALA A 400 -9.29 1.12 23.98
N ILE A 401 -8.21 1.60 23.35
CA ILE A 401 -6.90 0.95 23.45
C ILE A 401 -6.40 0.96 24.90
N LEU A 402 -6.46 2.11 25.59
CA LEU A 402 -6.07 2.23 26.98
C LEU A 402 -6.91 1.33 27.89
N LYS A 403 -8.24 1.32 27.68
CA LYS A 403 -9.15 0.46 28.44
C LYS A 403 -8.78 -1.01 28.33
N VAL A 404 -8.45 -1.49 27.09
CA VAL A 404 -8.02 -2.88 26.90
C VAL A 404 -6.69 -3.13 27.60
N CYS A 405 -5.72 -2.21 27.50
CA CYS A 405 -4.42 -2.34 28.17
C CYS A 405 -4.56 -2.42 29.72
N GLU A 406 -5.41 -1.58 30.32
CA GLU A 406 -5.62 -1.54 31.78
C GLU A 406 -6.35 -2.78 32.30
N ASN A 407 -7.19 -3.41 31.48
CA ASN A 407 -8.04 -4.53 31.88
C ASN A 407 -7.64 -5.85 31.20
N VAL A 408 -6.43 -5.95 30.70
CA VAL A 408 -5.92 -7.13 30.00
C VAL A 408 -6.07 -8.42 30.80
N GLY A 409 -6.06 -8.34 32.13
CA GLY A 409 -6.29 -9.47 33.04
C GLY A 409 -7.64 -10.15 32.83
N GLU A 410 -8.69 -9.42 32.41
CA GLU A 410 -9.99 -9.98 32.08
C GLU A 410 -9.99 -10.90 30.84
N LEU A 411 -8.94 -10.82 30.01
CA LEU A 411 -8.79 -11.61 28.80
C LEU A 411 -8.11 -12.96 29.05
N ARG A 412 -7.49 -13.13 30.23
CA ARG A 412 -6.83 -14.39 30.58
C ARG A 412 -7.85 -15.53 30.72
N GLY A 413 -7.61 -16.63 30.04
CA GLY A 413 -8.48 -17.81 30.10
C GLY A 413 -9.76 -17.73 29.27
N LEU A 414 -10.06 -16.61 28.59
CA LEU A 414 -11.14 -16.59 27.61
C LEU A 414 -10.76 -17.49 26.42
N LYS A 415 -11.69 -18.40 26.06
CA LYS A 415 -11.58 -19.11 24.76
C LYS A 415 -11.78 -18.05 23.65
N HIS A 416 -10.71 -17.62 23.04
CA HIS A 416 -10.81 -16.77 21.87
C HIS A 416 -11.10 -17.66 20.66
N PRO A 417 -12.17 -17.39 19.88
CA PRO A 417 -12.26 -17.98 18.56
C PRO A 417 -10.95 -17.60 17.83
N ALA A 418 -10.35 -18.55 17.16
CA ALA A 418 -9.14 -18.31 16.39
C ALA A 418 -9.42 -17.16 15.40
N ILE A 419 -9.05 -15.94 15.77
CA ILE A 419 -8.93 -14.79 14.88
C ILE A 419 -7.56 -14.92 14.21
N GLU A 420 -7.21 -16.15 13.87
CA GLU A 420 -6.20 -16.47 12.90
C GLU A 420 -6.92 -16.39 11.56
N THR A 421 -6.54 -15.42 10.75
CA THR A 421 -6.96 -15.29 9.36
C THR A 421 -8.44 -14.92 9.10
N LYS A 422 -8.89 -13.77 9.54
CA LYS A 422 -9.91 -13.06 8.77
C LYS A 422 -9.26 -11.83 8.13
N SER A 423 -8.62 -12.02 7.01
CA SER A 423 -8.65 -10.96 6.01
C SER A 423 -10.14 -10.65 5.85
N MET A 424 -10.56 -9.44 6.21
CA MET A 424 -11.98 -9.05 6.08
C MET A 424 -12.36 -9.20 4.62
N SER A 425 -12.88 -10.37 4.23
CA SER A 425 -13.59 -10.52 2.99
C SER A 425 -14.78 -9.58 3.07
N ARG A 426 -14.96 -8.75 2.07
CA ARG A 426 -16.08 -7.78 1.93
C ARG A 426 -17.48 -8.39 2.10
N ALA A 427 -17.60 -9.70 2.21
CA ALA A 427 -18.87 -10.44 2.28
C ALA A 427 -19.58 -10.38 3.64
N GLU A 428 -18.89 -9.97 4.73
CA GLU A 428 -19.46 -10.00 6.09
C GLU A 428 -19.73 -8.63 6.70
N ARG A 429 -19.81 -7.56 5.90
CA ARG A 429 -20.35 -6.29 6.40
C ARG A 429 -21.86 -6.44 6.63
N PRO A 430 -22.42 -6.01 7.80
CA PRO A 430 -23.86 -5.97 7.98
C PRO A 430 -24.49 -5.21 6.81
N ARG A 431 -25.46 -5.83 6.14
CA ARG A 431 -26.24 -5.17 5.09
C ARG A 431 -26.87 -3.94 5.70
N VAL A 432 -26.47 -2.76 5.23
CA VAL A 432 -27.19 -1.52 5.52
C VAL A 432 -28.56 -1.69 4.90
N GLU A 433 -29.60 -1.70 5.75
CA GLU A 433 -30.99 -1.74 5.31
C GLU A 433 -31.23 -0.67 4.25
N LYS A 434 -31.87 -1.10 3.15
CA LYS A 434 -32.30 -0.23 2.07
C LYS A 434 -33.26 0.83 2.66
N ARG A 435 -32.78 2.06 2.81
CA ARG A 435 -33.71 3.19 2.81
C ARG A 435 -34.03 3.47 1.36
N GLN A 436 -35.31 3.26 1.00
CA GLN A 436 -35.91 3.66 -0.27
C GLN A 436 -35.67 5.18 -0.50
N TYR A 437 -35.23 5.51 -1.68
CA TYR A 437 -35.27 6.87 -2.23
C TYR A 437 -36.60 7.09 -2.95
#